data_5b9dbfd0407419a0ee32c51147c90bbc
#
_entry.id   5b9dbfd0407419a0ee32c51147c90bbc
#
_cell.length_a   1.000
_cell.length_b   1.000
_cell.length_c   1.000
_cell.angle_alpha   90.00
_cell.angle_beta   90.00
_cell.angle_gamma   90.00
#
_symmetry.space_group_name_H-M   'P 1'
#
loop_
_entity.id
_entity.type
_entity.pdbx_description
1 polymer ?
#
loop_
_entity_poly.entity_id
_entity_poly.type
_entity_poly.pdbx_seq_one_letter_code
_entity_poly.pdbx_strand_id
1 'polypeptide(L)'
;MEFYKDISKRISEGKNYIYYSAKLKRMADLKAGELTAENTDAVKKLIVTAAEENAGLNAYDYTSMVRAYIENNYDKDISLSDIAEHIKISESWCSRQFKKETGKGIVEYLNDIRIDRATELLKNTDYATKEICTAVGYKSQNHFCTMFKKHTG
;
A
#
# COMPACT_ATOMS: atom_id res chain seq x y z
N MET A 1 32.81 -2.93 2.46
CA MET A 1 32.58 -3.54 3.80
C MET A 1 31.83 -2.61 4.78
N GLU A 2 32.09 -1.33 4.79
CA GLU A 2 31.40 -0.33 5.67
C GLU A 2 29.89 -0.20 5.41
N PHE A 3 29.50 -0.25 4.15
CA PHE A 3 28.09 -0.14 3.74
C PHE A 3 27.19 -1.26 4.29
N TYR A 4 27.69 -2.51 4.30
CA TYR A 4 26.95 -3.65 4.87
C TYR A 4 26.83 -3.58 6.39
N LYS A 5 27.85 -3.00 7.08
CA LYS A 5 27.81 -2.74 8.52
C LYS A 5 26.79 -1.67 8.87
N ASP A 6 26.68 -0.61 8.05
CA ASP A 6 25.69 0.46 8.24
C ASP A 6 24.27 -0.06 8.02
N ILE A 7 24.03 -0.89 6.99
CA ILE A 7 22.72 -1.54 6.77
C ILE A 7 22.36 -2.47 7.91
N SER A 8 23.28 -3.34 8.34
CA SER A 8 23.07 -4.26 9.45
C SER A 8 22.70 -3.53 10.75
N LYS A 9 23.40 -2.43 11.04
CA LYS A 9 23.16 -1.58 12.22
C LYS A 9 21.77 -0.93 12.16
N ARG A 10 21.35 -0.43 11.00
CA ARG A 10 20.07 0.27 10.84
C ARG A 10 18.87 -0.68 10.74
N ILE A 11 19.07 -1.92 10.29
CA ILE A 11 18.07 -2.99 10.37
C ILE A 11 17.87 -3.38 11.84
N SER A 12 18.95 -3.53 12.63
CA SER A 12 18.86 -3.83 14.06
C SER A 12 18.23 -2.70 14.89
N GLU A 13 18.26 -1.46 14.40
CA GLU A 13 17.62 -0.30 15.02
C GLU A 13 16.13 -0.12 14.62
N GLY A 14 15.54 -1.07 13.86
CA GLY A 14 14.11 -1.04 13.50
C GLY A 14 13.69 0.08 12.55
N LYS A 15 14.65 0.81 11.96
CA LYS A 15 14.38 1.96 11.11
C LYS A 15 14.31 1.57 9.63
N ASN A 16 13.09 1.38 9.12
CA ASN A 16 12.74 1.43 7.70
C ASN A 16 13.28 0.29 6.81
N TYR A 17 12.90 -0.94 7.12
CA TYR A 17 13.18 -2.12 6.27
C TYR A 17 12.85 -1.92 4.78
N ILE A 18 11.76 -1.22 4.45
CA ILE A 18 11.33 -1.00 3.07
C ILE A 18 12.28 -0.10 2.30
N TYR A 19 12.77 0.96 2.93
CA TYR A 19 13.79 1.81 2.33
C TYR A 19 15.04 1.03 1.98
N TYR A 20 15.43 0.08 2.85
CA TYR A 20 16.62 -0.75 2.64
C TYR A 20 16.41 -1.88 1.65
N SER A 21 15.22 -2.49 1.58
CA SER A 21 14.93 -3.53 0.59
C SER A 21 14.89 -2.99 -0.84
N ALA A 22 14.31 -1.81 -1.06
CA ALA A 22 14.34 -1.13 -2.34
C ALA A 22 15.77 -0.71 -2.74
N LYS A 23 16.56 -0.23 -1.78
CA LYS A 23 17.96 0.17 -2.00
C LYS A 23 18.86 -1.04 -2.24
N LEU A 24 18.65 -2.17 -1.54
CA LEU A 24 19.35 -3.44 -1.77
C LEU A 24 19.01 -4.04 -3.14
N LYS A 25 17.73 -3.98 -3.55
CA LYS A 25 17.33 -4.41 -4.90
C LYS A 25 18.01 -3.58 -5.98
N ARG A 26 18.01 -2.25 -5.85
CA ARG A 26 18.68 -1.34 -6.78
C ARG A 26 20.19 -1.52 -6.83
N MET A 27 20.81 -1.94 -5.72
CA MET A 27 22.24 -2.25 -5.67
C MET A 27 22.57 -3.64 -6.24
N ALA A 28 21.68 -4.63 -6.05
CA ALA A 28 21.79 -5.92 -6.71
C ALA A 28 21.74 -5.75 -8.24
N ASP A 29 20.86 -4.90 -8.72
CA ASP A 29 20.74 -4.58 -10.16
C ASP A 29 21.96 -3.82 -10.70
N LEU A 30 22.62 -2.98 -9.88
CA LEU A 30 23.80 -2.19 -10.30
C LEU A 30 25.14 -2.94 -10.20
N LYS A 31 25.23 -4.02 -9.44
CA LYS A 31 26.46 -4.79 -9.17
C LYS A 31 26.36 -6.27 -9.50
N ALA A 32 25.41 -6.65 -10.36
CA ALA A 32 25.21 -8.05 -10.76
C ALA A 32 26.47 -8.72 -11.35
N GLY A 33 27.44 -7.94 -11.82
CA GLY A 33 28.73 -8.43 -12.33
C GLY A 33 29.85 -8.60 -11.29
N GLU A 34 29.64 -8.11 -10.04
CA GLU A 34 30.68 -8.15 -8.97
C GLU A 34 30.30 -9.01 -7.75
N LEU A 35 29.08 -9.56 -7.73
CA LEU A 35 28.59 -10.38 -6.61
C LEU A 35 29.20 -11.79 -6.68
N THR A 36 30.06 -12.11 -5.73
CA THR A 36 30.48 -13.51 -5.49
C THR A 36 29.32 -14.29 -4.86
N ALA A 37 29.31 -15.63 -5.03
CA ALA A 37 28.29 -16.51 -4.46
C ALA A 37 28.13 -16.32 -2.92
N GLU A 38 29.24 -16.08 -2.23
CA GLU A 38 29.29 -15.82 -0.78
C GLU A 38 28.57 -14.52 -0.38
N ASN A 39 28.75 -13.44 -1.15
CA ASN A 39 28.10 -12.16 -0.89
C ASN A 39 26.59 -12.23 -1.17
N THR A 40 26.19 -12.99 -2.17
CA THR A 40 24.78 -13.17 -2.54
C THR A 40 24.01 -13.92 -1.46
N ASP A 41 24.59 -14.94 -0.87
CA ASP A 41 23.97 -15.74 0.20
C ASP A 41 23.87 -14.97 1.52
N ALA A 42 24.90 -14.19 1.86
CA ALA A 42 24.88 -13.30 3.02
C ALA A 42 23.79 -12.23 2.90
N VAL A 43 23.62 -11.63 1.71
CA VAL A 43 22.57 -10.63 1.43
C VAL A 43 21.19 -11.26 1.49
N LYS A 44 20.99 -12.45 0.91
CA LYS A 44 19.71 -13.18 1.00
C LYS A 44 19.34 -13.48 2.45
N LYS A 45 20.29 -14.00 3.23
CA LYS A 45 20.09 -14.31 4.64
C LYS A 45 19.75 -13.07 5.46
N LEU A 46 20.39 -11.94 5.20
CA LEU A 46 20.11 -10.66 5.84
C LEU A 46 18.70 -10.15 5.52
N ILE A 47 18.27 -10.28 4.26
CA ILE A 47 16.93 -9.90 3.81
C ILE A 47 15.87 -10.78 4.46
N VAL A 48 16.10 -12.09 4.53
CA VAL A 48 15.16 -13.04 5.15
C VAL A 48 15.05 -12.78 6.64
N THR A 49 16.17 -12.64 7.36
CA THR A 49 16.15 -12.36 8.80
C THR A 49 15.48 -11.03 9.13
N ALA A 50 15.77 -9.98 8.36
CA ALA A 50 15.12 -8.69 8.54
C ALA A 50 13.61 -8.73 8.19
N ALA A 51 13.20 -9.58 7.25
CA ALA A 51 11.79 -9.80 6.94
C ALA A 51 11.07 -10.55 8.06
N GLU A 52 11.71 -11.55 8.67
CA GLU A 52 11.15 -12.34 9.77
C GLU A 52 11.03 -11.50 11.05
N GLU A 53 12.03 -10.72 11.41
CA GLU A 53 12.04 -9.84 12.59
C GLU A 53 11.00 -8.70 12.48
N ASN A 54 10.74 -8.20 11.27
CA ASN A 54 9.78 -7.12 11.04
C ASN A 54 8.36 -7.61 10.67
N ALA A 55 8.17 -8.89 10.37
CA ALA A 55 6.87 -9.43 9.96
C ALA A 55 5.78 -9.31 11.06
N GLY A 56 6.19 -9.27 12.34
CA GLY A 56 5.26 -9.12 13.47
C GLY A 56 4.82 -7.67 13.77
N LEU A 57 5.66 -6.68 13.46
CA LEU A 57 5.43 -5.28 13.85
C LEU A 57 4.93 -4.39 12.71
N ASN A 58 5.22 -4.75 11.45
CA ASN A 58 5.02 -3.85 10.32
C ASN A 58 3.79 -4.12 9.44
N ALA A 59 3.20 -5.32 9.48
CA ALA A 59 2.02 -5.62 8.67
C ALA A 59 0.82 -4.75 9.08
N TYR A 60 0.61 -4.60 10.38
CA TYR A 60 -0.47 -3.78 10.94
C TYR A 60 -0.26 -2.28 10.64
N ASP A 61 0.98 -1.81 10.71
CA ASP A 61 1.33 -0.42 10.43
C ASP A 61 1.09 -0.05 8.96
N TYR A 62 1.50 -0.91 8.01
CA TYR A 62 1.26 -0.68 6.58
C TYR A 62 -0.21 -0.69 6.20
N THR A 63 -0.98 -1.59 6.77
CA THR A 63 -2.42 -1.64 6.53
C THR A 63 -3.09 -0.37 7.03
N SER A 64 -2.68 0.14 8.19
CA SER A 64 -3.15 1.41 8.74
C SER A 64 -2.74 2.60 7.85
N MET A 65 -1.52 2.61 7.32
CA MET A 65 -1.06 3.64 6.38
C MET A 65 -1.85 3.61 5.06
N VAL A 66 -2.13 2.41 4.51
CA VAL A 66 -2.98 2.25 3.31
C VAL A 66 -4.38 2.79 3.57
N ARG A 67 -4.99 2.43 4.70
CA ARG A 67 -6.32 2.92 5.09
C ARG A 67 -6.33 4.44 5.20
N ALA A 68 -5.39 5.02 5.94
CA ALA A 68 -5.29 6.46 6.11
C ALA A 68 -5.08 7.20 4.77
N TYR A 69 -4.27 6.65 3.87
CA TYR A 69 -4.11 7.22 2.53
C TYR A 69 -5.41 7.21 1.73
N ILE A 70 -6.14 6.10 1.74
CA ILE A 70 -7.42 5.98 1.05
C ILE A 70 -8.45 6.93 1.65
N GLU A 71 -8.59 6.99 2.97
CA GLU A 71 -9.53 7.85 3.68
C GLU A 71 -9.28 9.34 3.41
N ASN A 72 -8.02 9.74 3.23
CA ASN A 72 -7.66 11.13 2.93
C ASN A 72 -7.70 11.49 1.43
N ASN A 73 -7.89 10.50 0.53
CA ASN A 73 -7.80 10.73 -0.90
C ASN A 73 -8.90 9.99 -1.71
N TYR A 74 -9.93 9.44 -1.06
CA TYR A 74 -10.96 8.64 -1.73
C TYR A 74 -11.71 9.40 -2.83
N ASP A 75 -11.80 10.72 -2.70
CA ASP A 75 -12.45 11.64 -3.65
C ASP A 75 -11.61 11.87 -4.92
N LYS A 76 -10.34 11.46 -4.92
CA LYS A 76 -9.41 11.61 -6.05
C LYS A 76 -9.30 10.34 -6.88
N ASP A 77 -8.73 10.47 -8.06
CA ASP A 77 -8.39 9.35 -8.93
C ASP A 77 -7.11 8.68 -8.45
N ILE A 78 -7.22 7.87 -7.39
CA ILE A 78 -6.09 7.14 -6.83
C ILE A 78 -6.02 5.71 -7.36
N SER A 79 -4.81 5.26 -7.65
CA SER A 79 -4.48 3.90 -8.08
C SER A 79 -3.71 3.14 -7.01
N LEU A 80 -3.58 1.82 -7.18
CA LEU A 80 -2.71 0.98 -6.34
C LEU A 80 -1.25 1.46 -6.41
N SER A 81 -0.82 1.95 -7.59
CA SER A 81 0.53 2.50 -7.79
C SER A 81 0.78 3.72 -6.91
N ASP A 82 -0.18 4.66 -6.87
CA ASP A 82 -0.07 5.88 -6.05
C ASP A 82 0.05 5.54 -4.55
N ILE A 83 -0.74 4.58 -4.09
CA ILE A 83 -0.70 4.11 -2.70
C ILE A 83 0.65 3.46 -2.39
N ALA A 84 1.09 2.54 -3.24
CA ALA A 84 2.33 1.80 -3.06
C ALA A 84 3.55 2.72 -3.11
N GLU A 85 3.55 3.71 -4.00
CA GLU A 85 4.58 4.74 -4.10
C GLU A 85 4.62 5.63 -2.86
N HIS A 86 3.45 6.07 -2.37
CA HIS A 86 3.36 6.89 -1.16
C HIS A 86 3.94 6.19 0.06
N ILE A 87 3.64 4.90 0.22
CA ILE A 87 4.09 4.10 1.37
C ILE A 87 5.50 3.53 1.15
N LYS A 88 6.06 3.66 -0.07
CA LYS A 88 7.40 3.15 -0.47
C LYS A 88 7.51 1.62 -0.46
N ILE A 89 6.47 0.93 -0.92
CA ILE A 89 6.41 -0.53 -1.06
C ILE A 89 6.08 -0.92 -2.50
N SER A 90 6.24 -2.21 -2.84
CA SER A 90 5.79 -2.70 -4.15
C SER A 90 4.27 -2.90 -4.17
N GLU A 91 3.64 -2.64 -5.32
CA GLU A 91 2.20 -2.85 -5.53
C GLU A 91 1.75 -4.28 -5.19
N SER A 92 2.53 -5.27 -5.65
CA SER A 92 2.24 -6.69 -5.40
C SER A 92 2.25 -7.04 -3.92
N TRP A 93 3.17 -6.47 -3.14
CA TRP A 93 3.23 -6.68 -1.71
C TRP A 93 2.09 -5.94 -1.01
N CYS A 94 1.86 -4.67 -1.37
CA CYS A 94 0.78 -3.84 -0.85
C CYS A 94 -0.58 -4.55 -1.00
N SER A 95 -0.91 -5.00 -2.20
CA SER A 95 -2.17 -5.69 -2.50
C SER A 95 -2.34 -6.98 -1.71
N ARG A 96 -1.30 -7.83 -1.66
CA ARG A 96 -1.36 -9.11 -0.92
C ARG A 96 -1.48 -8.90 0.58
N GLN A 97 -0.68 -8.01 1.15
CA GLN A 97 -0.67 -7.77 2.59
C GLN A 97 -1.96 -7.14 3.06
N PHE A 98 -2.46 -6.13 2.33
CA PHE A 98 -3.74 -5.49 2.65
C PHE A 98 -4.90 -6.49 2.61
N LYS A 99 -4.96 -7.35 1.58
CA LYS A 99 -5.99 -8.39 1.48
C LYS A 99 -5.88 -9.44 2.60
N LYS A 100 -4.66 -9.82 2.97
CA LYS A 100 -4.40 -10.76 4.06
C LYS A 100 -4.91 -10.23 5.41
N GLU A 101 -4.68 -8.95 5.69
CA GLU A 101 -5.02 -8.33 6.97
C GLU A 101 -6.49 -7.89 7.05
N THR A 102 -7.07 -7.44 5.93
CA THR A 102 -8.43 -6.87 5.90
C THR A 102 -9.50 -7.83 5.37
N GLY A 103 -9.07 -8.90 4.71
CA GLY A 103 -9.97 -9.79 3.95
C GLY A 103 -10.44 -9.22 2.61
N LYS A 104 -10.21 -7.93 2.33
CA LYS A 104 -10.69 -7.21 1.14
C LYS A 104 -9.55 -6.70 0.27
N GLY A 105 -9.79 -6.61 -1.04
CA GLY A 105 -8.87 -5.92 -1.96
C GLY A 105 -8.88 -4.40 -1.75
N ILE A 106 -7.77 -3.72 -2.08
CA ILE A 106 -7.64 -2.26 -1.94
C ILE A 106 -8.72 -1.51 -2.75
N VAL A 107 -9.00 -1.94 -3.99
CA VAL A 107 -10.02 -1.31 -4.83
C VAL A 107 -11.42 -1.51 -4.24
N GLU A 108 -11.69 -2.68 -3.68
CA GLU A 108 -12.94 -2.96 -3.00
C GLU A 108 -13.11 -2.07 -1.77
N TYR A 109 -12.08 -1.96 -0.95
CA TYR A 109 -12.05 -1.09 0.22
C TYR A 109 -12.25 0.40 -0.13
N LEU A 110 -11.60 0.88 -1.19
CA LEU A 110 -11.81 2.25 -1.71
C LEU A 110 -13.27 2.48 -2.13
N ASN A 111 -13.87 1.51 -2.84
CA ASN A 111 -15.27 1.62 -3.24
C ASN A 111 -16.21 1.63 -2.04
N ASP A 112 -15.96 0.79 -1.03
CA ASP A 112 -16.75 0.79 0.21
C ASP A 112 -16.75 2.17 0.86
N ILE A 113 -15.58 2.79 1.05
CA ILE A 113 -15.47 4.16 1.61
C ILE A 113 -16.23 5.18 0.76
N ARG A 114 -16.10 5.13 -0.57
CA ARG A 114 -16.81 6.03 -1.47
C ARG A 114 -18.33 5.90 -1.34
N ILE A 115 -18.84 4.68 -1.23
CA ILE A 115 -20.29 4.43 -1.08
C ILE A 115 -20.77 4.85 0.30
N ASP A 116 -20.01 4.60 1.36
CA ASP A 116 -20.36 5.07 2.70
C ASP A 116 -20.46 6.60 2.74
N ARG A 117 -19.49 7.31 2.15
CA ARG A 117 -19.50 8.77 2.04
C ARG A 117 -20.64 9.28 1.17
N ALA A 118 -20.95 8.60 0.05
CA ALA A 118 -22.12 8.92 -0.77
C ALA A 118 -23.43 8.77 0.02
N THR A 119 -23.54 7.74 0.84
CA THR A 119 -24.71 7.50 1.69
C THR A 119 -24.88 8.62 2.73
N GLU A 120 -23.77 9.09 3.31
CA GLU A 120 -23.78 10.24 4.23
C GLU A 120 -24.25 11.53 3.53
N LEU A 121 -23.73 11.79 2.31
CA LEU A 121 -24.13 12.97 1.52
C LEU A 121 -25.62 12.91 1.13
N LEU A 122 -26.11 11.74 0.72
CA LEU A 122 -27.53 11.54 0.39
C LEU A 122 -28.47 11.81 1.58
N LYS A 123 -28.02 11.52 2.81
CA LYS A 123 -28.84 11.74 4.02
C LYS A 123 -28.80 13.19 4.52
N ASN A 124 -27.68 13.89 4.29
CA ASN A 124 -27.41 15.15 4.95
C ASN A 124 -27.41 16.36 4.01
N THR A 125 -27.60 16.16 2.70
CA THR A 125 -27.57 17.22 1.69
C THR A 125 -28.65 17.01 0.63
N ASP A 126 -29.01 18.08 -0.08
CA ASP A 126 -29.91 18.04 -1.24
C ASP A 126 -29.15 17.91 -2.57
N TYR A 127 -27.93 17.38 -2.54
CA TYR A 127 -27.12 17.24 -3.75
C TYR A 127 -27.74 16.27 -4.75
N ALA A 128 -27.70 16.62 -6.02
CA ALA A 128 -28.10 15.72 -7.09
C ALA A 128 -27.13 14.52 -7.16
N THR A 129 -27.63 13.37 -7.60
CA THR A 129 -26.85 12.13 -7.73
C THR A 129 -25.54 12.34 -8.51
N LYS A 130 -25.54 13.21 -9.51
CA LYS A 130 -24.35 13.54 -10.30
C LYS A 130 -23.29 14.28 -9.46
N GLU A 131 -23.73 15.18 -8.61
CA GLU A 131 -22.83 15.94 -7.73
C GLU A 131 -22.20 15.03 -6.68
N ILE A 132 -23.00 14.15 -6.07
CA ILE A 132 -22.52 13.13 -5.13
C ILE A 132 -21.52 12.20 -5.80
N CYS A 133 -21.83 11.69 -7.00
CA CYS A 133 -20.93 10.84 -7.80
C CYS A 133 -19.55 11.49 -7.95
N THR A 134 -19.51 12.77 -8.32
CA THR A 134 -18.25 13.52 -8.49
C THR A 134 -17.57 13.77 -7.14
N ALA A 135 -18.31 14.15 -6.11
CA ALA A 135 -17.77 14.46 -4.79
C ALA A 135 -17.10 13.26 -4.11
N VAL A 136 -17.55 12.03 -4.41
CA VAL A 136 -16.95 10.81 -3.87
C VAL A 136 -15.95 10.15 -4.81
N GLY A 137 -15.54 10.83 -5.89
CA GLY A 137 -14.43 10.41 -6.76
C GLY A 137 -14.78 9.40 -7.87
N TYR A 138 -16.07 9.26 -8.24
CA TYR A 138 -16.44 8.47 -9.42
C TYR A 138 -16.46 9.33 -10.68
N LYS A 139 -15.81 8.86 -11.75
CA LYS A 139 -15.81 9.49 -13.08
C LYS A 139 -17.08 9.21 -13.87
N SER A 140 -17.79 8.13 -13.57
CA SER A 140 -18.98 7.68 -14.28
C SER A 140 -20.13 7.47 -13.33
N GLN A 141 -21.25 8.17 -13.58
CA GLN A 141 -22.48 8.02 -12.81
C GLN A 141 -23.06 6.60 -12.94
N ASN A 142 -22.96 5.97 -14.10
CA ASN A 142 -23.43 4.60 -14.30
C ASN A 142 -22.64 3.61 -13.44
N HIS A 143 -21.30 3.77 -13.38
CA HIS A 143 -20.46 2.95 -12.52
C HIS A 143 -20.78 3.19 -11.04
N PHE A 144 -20.93 4.44 -10.63
CA PHE A 144 -21.36 4.80 -9.28
C PHE A 144 -22.69 4.12 -8.90
N CYS A 145 -23.73 4.27 -9.71
CA CYS A 145 -25.05 3.66 -9.44
C CYS A 145 -24.98 2.14 -9.34
N THR A 146 -24.16 1.49 -10.19
CA THR A 146 -23.96 0.04 -10.13
C THR A 146 -23.29 -0.38 -8.82
N MET A 147 -22.23 0.34 -8.41
CA MET A 147 -21.52 0.05 -7.15
C MET A 147 -22.37 0.37 -5.93
N PHE A 148 -23.12 1.48 -5.96
CA PHE A 148 -24.03 1.88 -4.90
C PHE A 148 -25.12 0.81 -4.68
N LYS A 149 -25.79 0.38 -5.74
CA LYS A 149 -26.79 -0.68 -5.68
C LYS A 149 -26.22 -2.02 -5.18
N LYS A 150 -25.02 -2.37 -5.61
CA LYS A 150 -24.35 -3.61 -5.16
C LYS A 150 -24.05 -3.59 -3.65
N HIS A 151 -23.72 -2.43 -3.11
CA HIS A 151 -23.32 -2.27 -1.71
C HIS A 151 -24.50 -2.10 -0.77
N THR A 152 -25.56 -1.42 -1.22
CA THR A 152 -26.74 -1.09 -0.39
C THR A 152 -27.93 -2.02 -0.56
N GLY A 153 -27.93 -2.89 -1.58
CA GLY A 153 -29.05 -3.76 -1.98
C GLY A 153 -29.85 -3.10 -3.08
#